data_1f16d15e9b5813dac03cd5fede8d7f45
#
_entry.id   1f16d15e9b5813dac03cd5fede8d7f45
#
_cell.length_a   1.000
_cell.length_b   1.000
_cell.length_c   1.000
_cell.angle_alpha   90.00
_cell.angle_beta   90.00
_cell.angle_gamma   90.00
#
_symmetry.space_group_name_H-M   'P 1'
#
loop_
_entity.id
_entity.type
_entity.pdbx_description
1 polymer ?
#
loop_
_entity_poly.entity_id
_entity_poly.type
_entity_poly.pdbx_seq_one_letter_code
_entity_poly.pdbx_strand_id
1 'polypeptide(L)'
;MRKISAVVSLFALLSATTALAQDAEKPEHPSPNAIVDAAPTSDWVKIAPRDLLVMDLAPDSEGNARRVVIQLMPEPFSQGWIRNIRKLAAAHWWDRTSINRVQDNYVVQWGDAGYDNPESGETEQKALPEGLETVPESEYVVEHESLPDEAFKKTPAGTYDDPDLDAAALDSRTVSDTDPYVDWSSFIEGWPVGTKDTQTSPIHCYGAVGVGRDYSPDTGSGAELYTVIGHAPRHLDRNIAVVGRIIEGIEHLSSLPRGKGQLGFYEDASKRVPITSIRLGDALAEEAPPAFEYLDTAGEVFAKYADARANRRDPFFIKPAGGADICNIPVPVRRVKGE
;
A
#
# COMPACT_ATOMS: atom_id res chain seq x y z
N MET A 1 42.42 54.93 -62.85
CA MET A 1 41.35 53.98 -62.58
C MET A 1 41.34 53.68 -61.10
N ARG A 2 40.47 54.34 -60.28
CA ARG A 2 40.37 54.15 -58.85
C ARG A 2 39.19 53.23 -58.58
N LYS A 3 39.42 52.14 -57.90
CA LYS A 3 38.38 51.24 -57.39
C LYS A 3 37.91 51.75 -56.00
N ILE A 4 36.67 52.03 -55.91
CA ILE A 4 35.97 52.37 -54.63
C ILE A 4 35.38 51.10 -54.06
N SER A 5 35.88 50.66 -52.92
CA SER A 5 35.30 49.58 -52.17
C SER A 5 34.26 50.14 -51.18
N ALA A 6 32.99 49.69 -51.31
CA ALA A 6 31.93 50.01 -50.38
C ALA A 6 31.93 48.95 -49.25
N VAL A 7 32.05 49.44 -48.03
CA VAL A 7 31.88 48.65 -46.82
C VAL A 7 30.40 48.71 -46.41
N VAL A 8 29.74 47.57 -46.45
CA VAL A 8 28.34 47.41 -45.92
C VAL A 8 28.45 46.94 -44.49
N SER A 9 28.08 47.79 -43.54
CA SER A 9 27.96 47.44 -42.14
C SER A 9 26.60 46.83 -41.90
N LEU A 10 26.59 45.56 -41.51
CA LEU A 10 25.37 44.80 -41.13
C LEU A 10 25.14 45.00 -39.65
N PHE A 11 24.15 45.80 -39.29
CA PHE A 11 23.65 45.91 -37.91
C PHE A 11 22.73 44.71 -37.60
N ALA A 12 23.20 43.78 -36.75
CA ALA A 12 22.37 42.71 -36.18
C ALA A 12 21.57 43.26 -35.01
N LEU A 13 20.26 43.44 -35.17
CA LEU A 13 19.33 43.66 -34.04
C LEU A 13 19.15 42.33 -33.32
N LEU A 14 19.68 42.22 -32.09
CA LEU A 14 19.31 41.20 -31.14
C LEU A 14 17.93 41.56 -30.57
N SER A 15 16.88 40.89 -31.02
CA SER A 15 15.56 40.91 -30.36
C SER A 15 15.63 39.96 -29.18
N ALA A 16 15.75 40.50 -27.96
CA ALA A 16 15.57 39.74 -26.74
C ALA A 16 14.06 39.45 -26.58
N THR A 17 13.64 38.25 -26.90
CA THR A 17 12.32 37.72 -26.51
C THR A 17 12.35 37.39 -25.06
N THR A 18 11.84 38.27 -24.21
CA THR A 18 11.46 37.91 -22.83
C THR A 18 10.33 36.89 -22.91
N ALA A 19 10.65 35.64 -22.68
CA ALA A 19 9.64 34.62 -22.40
C ALA A 19 8.96 35.02 -21.08
N LEU A 20 7.77 35.60 -21.16
CA LEU A 20 6.88 35.70 -20.02
C LEU A 20 6.52 34.26 -19.67
N ALA A 21 6.97 33.80 -18.49
CA ALA A 21 6.41 32.64 -17.87
C ALA A 21 4.92 32.93 -17.68
N GLN A 22 4.07 32.34 -18.50
CA GLN A 22 2.65 32.31 -18.19
C GLN A 22 2.53 31.55 -16.88
N ASP A 23 2.10 32.24 -15.84
CA ASP A 23 1.53 31.58 -14.66
C ASP A 23 0.43 30.67 -15.17
N ALA A 24 0.69 29.38 -15.19
CA ALA A 24 -0.30 28.39 -15.56
C ALA A 24 -1.42 28.52 -14.52
N GLU A 25 -2.57 28.99 -14.95
CA GLU A 25 -3.76 29.05 -14.12
C GLU A 25 -3.96 27.69 -13.46
N LYS A 26 -4.07 27.66 -12.12
CA LYS A 26 -4.32 26.39 -11.39
C LYS A 26 -5.57 25.76 -12.01
N PRO A 27 -5.52 24.49 -12.42
CA PRO A 27 -6.70 23.85 -12.99
C PRO A 27 -7.85 23.91 -11.96
N GLU A 28 -9.03 24.23 -12.42
CA GLU A 28 -10.27 24.33 -11.63
C GLU A 28 -10.54 23.04 -10.84
N HIS A 29 -10.16 21.90 -11.42
CA HIS A 29 -10.21 20.57 -10.80
C HIS A 29 -8.78 19.97 -10.73
N PRO A 30 -8.13 20.01 -9.56
CA PRO A 30 -6.79 19.43 -9.40
C PRO A 30 -6.83 17.90 -9.49
N SER A 31 -5.78 17.32 -10.05
CA SER A 31 -5.62 15.86 -10.03
C SER A 31 -5.45 15.34 -8.60
N PRO A 32 -5.75 14.04 -8.33
CA PRO A 32 -5.51 13.44 -7.00
C PRO A 32 -4.09 13.68 -6.48
N ASN A 33 -3.08 13.53 -7.33
CA ASN A 33 -1.69 13.76 -6.92
C ASN A 33 -1.44 15.23 -6.56
N ALA A 34 -2.01 16.18 -7.30
CA ALA A 34 -1.87 17.60 -6.98
C ALA A 34 -2.49 17.96 -5.62
N ILE A 35 -3.59 17.30 -5.23
CA ILE A 35 -4.19 17.45 -3.90
C ILE A 35 -3.24 16.94 -2.82
N VAL A 36 -2.67 15.75 -3.00
CA VAL A 36 -1.73 15.13 -2.06
C VAL A 36 -0.46 15.96 -1.92
N ASP A 37 0.10 16.44 -3.04
CA ASP A 37 1.32 17.26 -3.06
C ASP A 37 1.14 18.61 -2.36
N ALA A 38 -0.09 19.16 -2.39
CA ALA A 38 -0.45 20.40 -1.73
C ALA A 38 -0.85 20.23 -0.25
N ALA A 39 -0.95 18.98 0.25
CA ALA A 39 -1.37 18.71 1.61
C ALA A 39 -0.40 19.32 2.64
N PRO A 40 -0.88 20.11 3.62
CA PRO A 40 -0.05 20.66 4.67
C PRO A 40 0.52 19.54 5.56
N THR A 41 1.65 19.78 6.19
CA THR A 41 2.33 18.79 7.05
C THR A 41 1.44 18.33 8.22
N SER A 42 0.52 19.18 8.69
CA SER A 42 -0.44 18.86 9.74
C SER A 42 -1.40 17.73 9.40
N ASP A 43 -1.60 17.45 8.12
CA ASP A 43 -2.55 16.44 7.62
C ASP A 43 -1.89 15.07 7.43
N TRP A 44 -0.64 14.93 7.86
CA TRP A 44 0.13 13.69 7.77
C TRP A 44 0.37 13.10 9.15
N VAL A 45 0.11 11.82 9.28
CA VAL A 45 0.28 11.04 10.51
C VAL A 45 1.57 10.23 10.41
N LYS A 46 2.49 10.45 11.34
CA LYS A 46 3.76 9.71 11.40
C LYS A 46 3.52 8.26 11.77
N ILE A 47 4.20 7.35 11.08
CA ILE A 47 4.21 5.93 11.39
C ILE A 47 5.37 5.67 12.36
N ALA A 48 5.07 5.09 13.51
CA ALA A 48 6.12 4.79 14.49
C ALA A 48 7.08 3.70 13.94
N PRO A 49 8.40 3.83 14.11
CA PRO A 49 9.36 2.84 13.61
C PRO A 49 9.08 1.41 14.06
N ARG A 50 8.55 1.21 15.28
CA ARG A 50 8.13 -0.10 15.78
C ARG A 50 6.98 -0.73 14.97
N ASP A 51 6.24 0.06 14.20
CA ASP A 51 5.13 -0.38 13.36
C ASP A 51 5.55 -0.55 11.88
N LEU A 52 6.85 -0.48 11.63
CA LEU A 52 7.47 -0.82 10.36
C LEU A 52 8.16 -2.18 10.44
N LEU A 53 7.98 -2.99 9.41
CA LEU A 53 8.73 -4.22 9.18
C LEU A 53 9.53 -4.03 7.89
N VAL A 54 10.86 -4.07 8.00
CA VAL A 54 11.78 -3.81 6.89
C VAL A 54 12.36 -5.13 6.41
N MET A 55 12.11 -5.48 5.16
CA MET A 55 12.61 -6.68 4.50
C MET A 55 13.68 -6.30 3.48
N ASP A 56 14.88 -6.84 3.65
CA ASP A 56 15.96 -6.77 2.68
C ASP A 56 16.08 -8.09 1.92
N LEU A 57 15.99 -8.01 0.61
CA LEU A 57 16.17 -9.13 -0.31
C LEU A 57 17.62 -9.18 -0.81
N ALA A 58 18.05 -10.34 -1.30
CA ALA A 58 19.29 -10.42 -2.06
C ALA A 58 19.27 -9.38 -3.21
N PRO A 59 20.41 -8.73 -3.53
CA PRO A 59 20.50 -7.77 -4.63
C PRO A 59 19.93 -8.32 -5.94
N ASP A 60 19.53 -7.44 -6.84
CA ASP A 60 19.13 -7.85 -8.18
C ASP A 60 20.34 -8.30 -9.04
N SER A 61 20.08 -8.65 -10.30
CA SER A 61 21.14 -9.11 -11.23
C SER A 61 22.17 -8.03 -11.57
N GLU A 62 21.88 -6.77 -11.30
CA GLU A 62 22.77 -5.63 -11.52
C GLU A 62 23.51 -5.22 -10.23
N GLY A 63 23.19 -5.87 -9.09
CA GLY A 63 23.77 -5.59 -7.80
C GLY A 63 23.06 -4.48 -7.01
N ASN A 64 21.89 -4.02 -7.46
CA ASN A 64 21.12 -3.01 -6.74
C ASN A 64 20.44 -3.62 -5.50
N ALA A 65 20.45 -2.88 -4.40
CA ALA A 65 19.75 -3.27 -3.19
C ALA A 65 18.22 -3.29 -3.41
N ARG A 66 17.56 -4.25 -2.77
CA ARG A 66 16.10 -4.41 -2.81
C ARG A 66 15.55 -4.39 -1.41
N ARG A 67 14.98 -3.27 -1.00
CA ARG A 67 14.33 -3.10 0.30
C ARG A 67 12.83 -2.92 0.12
N VAL A 68 12.07 -3.63 0.94
CA VAL A 68 10.62 -3.53 1.03
C VAL A 68 10.26 -3.09 2.44
N VAL A 69 9.42 -2.07 2.56
CA VAL A 69 8.93 -1.58 3.85
C VAL A 69 7.45 -1.87 3.97
N ILE A 70 7.09 -2.55 5.05
CA ILE A 70 5.73 -2.95 5.38
C ILE A 70 5.30 -2.15 6.60
N GLN A 71 4.20 -1.45 6.53
CA GLN A 71 3.51 -0.91 7.71
C GLN A 71 2.67 -2.02 8.32
N LEU A 72 2.87 -2.31 9.61
CA LEU A 72 2.07 -3.28 10.35
C LEU A 72 0.69 -2.72 10.68
N MET A 73 -0.30 -3.61 10.76
CA MET A 73 -1.69 -3.28 11.10
C MET A 73 -1.78 -2.78 12.54
N PRO A 74 -2.40 -1.62 12.81
CA PRO A 74 -2.63 -1.12 14.15
C PRO A 74 -3.76 -1.87 14.86
N GLU A 75 -3.88 -1.67 16.16
CA GLU A 75 -5.08 -2.08 16.90
C GLU A 75 -6.35 -1.46 16.31
N PRO A 76 -7.49 -2.16 16.41
CA PRO A 76 -7.67 -3.44 17.08
C PRO A 76 -7.53 -4.67 16.18
N PHE A 77 -7.18 -4.50 14.89
CA PHE A 77 -7.20 -5.57 13.90
C PHE A 77 -5.96 -6.48 13.97
N SER A 78 -6.16 -7.79 13.84
CA SER A 78 -5.11 -8.80 13.59
C SER A 78 -4.00 -8.87 14.65
N GLN A 79 -4.27 -8.47 15.88
CA GLN A 79 -3.21 -8.27 16.89
C GLN A 79 -2.53 -9.55 17.34
N GLY A 80 -3.20 -10.71 17.32
CA GLY A 80 -2.58 -12.00 17.61
C GLY A 80 -1.42 -12.29 16.65
N TRP A 81 -1.64 -12.12 15.35
CA TRP A 81 -0.59 -12.30 14.35
C TRP A 81 0.48 -11.21 14.42
N ILE A 82 0.13 -9.96 14.72
CA ILE A 82 1.12 -8.88 14.90
C ILE A 82 2.08 -9.19 16.03
N ARG A 83 1.58 -9.71 17.16
CA ARG A 83 2.47 -10.15 18.26
C ARG A 83 3.41 -11.26 17.83
N ASN A 84 2.93 -12.23 17.05
CA ASN A 84 3.76 -13.29 16.49
C ASN A 84 4.81 -12.77 15.51
N ILE A 85 4.42 -11.89 14.58
CA ILE A 85 5.32 -11.26 13.62
C ILE A 85 6.45 -10.52 14.34
N ARG A 86 6.15 -9.80 15.42
CA ARG A 86 7.17 -9.13 16.23
C ARG A 86 8.14 -10.13 16.88
N LYS A 87 7.65 -11.27 17.38
CA LYS A 87 8.49 -12.35 17.94
C LYS A 87 9.37 -12.99 16.85
N LEU A 88 8.81 -13.27 15.67
CA LEU A 88 9.53 -13.81 14.53
C LEU A 88 10.64 -12.85 14.05
N ALA A 89 10.35 -11.55 13.98
CA ALA A 89 11.33 -10.53 13.61
C ALA A 89 12.46 -10.43 14.65
N ALA A 90 12.12 -10.43 15.94
CA ALA A 90 13.10 -10.40 17.04
C ALA A 90 13.98 -11.67 17.09
N ALA A 91 13.42 -12.82 16.72
CA ALA A 91 14.15 -14.09 16.60
C ALA A 91 14.97 -14.20 15.31
N HIS A 92 14.92 -13.20 14.42
CA HIS A 92 15.54 -13.23 13.09
C HIS A 92 15.09 -14.45 12.25
N TRP A 93 13.85 -14.90 12.44
CA TRP A 93 13.38 -16.15 11.88
C TRP A 93 13.39 -16.17 10.35
N TRP A 94 13.11 -15.04 9.70
CA TRP A 94 13.12 -14.97 8.24
C TRP A 94 14.50 -14.93 7.59
N ASP A 95 15.60 -14.82 8.37
CA ASP A 95 16.95 -14.85 7.80
C ASP A 95 17.17 -16.20 7.08
N ARG A 96 17.61 -16.11 5.83
CA ARG A 96 17.82 -17.27 4.93
C ARG A 96 16.55 -17.97 4.47
N THR A 97 15.39 -17.41 4.66
CA THR A 97 14.18 -17.80 3.97
C THR A 97 14.11 -17.14 2.59
N SER A 98 13.02 -17.27 1.87
CA SER A 98 12.94 -16.76 0.50
C SER A 98 11.53 -16.38 0.07
N ILE A 99 11.46 -15.65 -1.04
CA ILE A 99 10.23 -15.57 -1.83
C ILE A 99 10.05 -16.93 -2.52
N ASN A 100 8.96 -17.62 -2.21
CA ASN A 100 8.72 -19.01 -2.63
C ASN A 100 7.71 -19.12 -3.75
N ARG A 101 6.78 -18.15 -3.83
CA ARG A 101 5.63 -18.17 -4.72
C ARG A 101 5.39 -16.79 -5.32
N VAL A 102 5.16 -16.76 -6.63
CA VAL A 102 4.70 -15.57 -7.35
C VAL A 102 3.59 -16.01 -8.30
N GLN A 103 2.35 -15.80 -7.91
CA GLN A 103 1.18 -16.10 -8.72
C GLN A 103 0.70 -14.86 -9.45
N ASP A 104 0.55 -14.97 -10.77
CA ASP A 104 0.13 -13.85 -11.59
C ASP A 104 -1.24 -13.30 -11.18
N ASN A 105 -1.37 -11.98 -11.21
CA ASN A 105 -2.57 -11.24 -10.81
C ASN A 105 -3.16 -11.67 -9.47
N TYR A 106 -2.30 -12.12 -8.54
CA TYR A 106 -2.74 -12.57 -7.23
C TYR A 106 -1.75 -12.14 -6.14
N VAL A 107 -0.76 -13.00 -5.79
CA VAL A 107 0.12 -12.75 -4.64
C VAL A 107 1.58 -13.09 -4.91
N VAL A 108 2.46 -12.46 -4.11
CA VAL A 108 3.82 -12.91 -3.83
C VAL A 108 3.85 -13.40 -2.39
N GLN A 109 4.36 -14.61 -2.14
CA GLN A 109 4.44 -15.24 -0.83
C GLN A 109 5.89 -15.50 -0.46
N TRP A 110 6.21 -15.33 0.82
CA TRP A 110 7.52 -15.55 1.39
C TRP A 110 7.46 -16.20 2.77
N GLY A 111 8.55 -16.86 3.11
CA GLY A 111 8.76 -17.56 4.35
C GLY A 111 9.69 -18.75 4.13
N ASP A 112 9.51 -19.81 4.89
CA ASP A 112 10.23 -21.05 4.71
C ASP A 112 9.55 -21.96 3.69
N ALA A 113 10.27 -22.33 2.62
CA ALA A 113 9.69 -23.09 1.52
C ALA A 113 9.10 -24.45 1.94
N GLY A 114 9.64 -25.06 3.00
CA GLY A 114 9.16 -26.33 3.53
C GLY A 114 8.06 -26.21 4.58
N TYR A 115 7.76 -25.01 5.05
CA TYR A 115 6.75 -24.81 6.09
C TYR A 115 5.35 -24.70 5.49
N ASP A 116 4.50 -25.72 5.75
CA ASP A 116 3.11 -25.78 5.27
C ASP A 116 2.89 -25.42 3.78
N ASN A 117 3.90 -25.65 2.95
CA ASN A 117 3.86 -25.37 1.51
C ASN A 117 4.16 -26.63 0.70
N PRO A 118 3.29 -27.65 0.69
CA PRO A 118 3.54 -28.92 -0.03
C PRO A 118 3.78 -28.72 -1.53
N GLU A 119 3.24 -27.64 -2.12
CA GLU A 119 3.42 -27.28 -3.52
C GLU A 119 4.83 -26.77 -3.85
N SER A 120 5.63 -26.43 -2.85
CA SER A 120 7.03 -26.01 -3.03
C SER A 120 7.95 -27.20 -3.36
N GLY A 121 7.53 -28.41 -3.03
CA GLY A 121 8.34 -29.63 -3.14
C GLY A 121 9.40 -29.80 -2.05
N GLU A 122 9.50 -28.86 -1.10
CA GLU A 122 10.39 -28.97 0.05
C GLU A 122 9.69 -29.65 1.22
N THR A 123 10.46 -30.37 2.02
CA THR A 123 9.94 -31.11 3.18
C THR A 123 10.66 -30.77 4.48
N GLU A 124 11.84 -30.15 4.40
CA GLU A 124 12.58 -29.70 5.57
C GLU A 124 12.01 -28.37 6.04
N GLN A 125 11.52 -28.33 7.27
CA GLN A 125 10.90 -27.15 7.86
C GLN A 125 11.86 -26.48 8.84
N LYS A 126 11.94 -25.16 8.75
CA LYS A 126 12.62 -24.32 9.73
C LYS A 126 11.80 -24.25 11.01
N ALA A 127 12.39 -24.65 12.14
CA ALA A 127 11.70 -24.61 13.43
C ALA A 127 11.23 -23.19 13.77
N LEU A 128 9.99 -23.08 14.20
CA LEU A 128 9.44 -21.83 14.71
C LEU A 128 10.02 -21.50 16.09
N PRO A 129 10.21 -20.22 16.43
CA PRO A 129 10.59 -19.82 17.76
C PRO A 129 9.50 -20.17 18.78
N GLU A 130 9.90 -20.41 20.02
CA GLU A 130 8.96 -20.67 21.11
C GLU A 130 8.08 -19.45 21.43
N GLY A 131 6.90 -19.71 21.97
CA GLY A 131 6.00 -18.67 22.48
C GLY A 131 5.18 -17.96 21.42
N LEU A 132 5.06 -18.48 20.20
CA LEU A 132 4.05 -18.01 19.27
C LEU A 132 2.65 -18.39 19.76
N GLU A 133 1.72 -17.50 19.52
CA GLU A 133 0.32 -17.67 19.91
C GLU A 133 -0.45 -18.40 18.80
N THR A 134 -1.36 -19.30 19.18
CA THR A 134 -2.39 -19.77 18.25
C THR A 134 -3.48 -18.73 18.25
N VAL A 135 -3.70 -18.09 17.11
CA VAL A 135 -4.69 -17.02 16.95
C VAL A 135 -6.02 -17.63 16.52
N PRO A 136 -7.14 -17.36 17.20
CA PRO A 136 -8.42 -17.93 16.80
C PRO A 136 -9.00 -17.22 15.57
N GLU A 137 -9.82 -17.94 14.79
CA GLU A 137 -10.51 -17.38 13.59
C GLU A 137 -11.38 -16.16 13.92
N SER A 138 -11.84 -16.02 15.17
CA SER A 138 -12.61 -14.86 15.63
C SER A 138 -11.83 -13.54 15.51
N GLU A 139 -10.49 -13.56 15.45
CA GLU A 139 -9.66 -12.35 15.26
C GLU A 139 -9.55 -11.90 13.80
N TYR A 140 -10.19 -12.58 12.83
CA TYR A 140 -10.30 -12.06 11.47
C TYR A 140 -11.19 -10.82 11.35
N VAL A 141 -12.05 -10.61 12.33
CA VAL A 141 -13.03 -9.53 12.39
C VAL A 141 -13.03 -8.87 13.77
N VAL A 142 -13.56 -7.67 13.83
CA VAL A 142 -13.81 -6.93 15.07
C VAL A 142 -15.29 -6.55 15.09
N GLU A 143 -15.96 -6.67 16.23
CA GLU A 143 -17.33 -6.20 16.33
C GLU A 143 -17.39 -4.68 16.15
N HIS A 144 -18.24 -4.24 15.24
CA HIS A 144 -18.35 -2.84 14.84
C HIS A 144 -18.58 -1.92 16.05
N GLU A 145 -19.42 -2.35 17.00
CA GLU A 145 -19.74 -1.59 18.22
C GLU A 145 -18.52 -1.37 19.13
N SER A 146 -17.45 -2.18 18.99
CA SER A 146 -16.22 -2.03 19.77
C SER A 146 -15.27 -0.99 19.20
N LEU A 147 -15.51 -0.53 17.97
CA LEU A 147 -14.70 0.48 17.34
C LEU A 147 -15.13 1.89 17.79
N PRO A 148 -14.19 2.83 17.96
CA PRO A 148 -14.53 4.18 18.37
C PRO A 148 -15.47 4.82 17.35
N ASP A 149 -16.56 5.41 17.79
CA ASP A 149 -17.47 6.19 16.92
C ASP A 149 -16.74 7.23 16.05
N GLU A 150 -15.65 7.78 16.58
CA GLU A 150 -14.82 8.76 15.87
C GLU A 150 -14.09 8.17 14.67
N ALA A 151 -13.79 6.86 14.68
CA ALA A 151 -13.19 6.17 13.54
C ALA A 151 -14.09 6.22 12.30
N PHE A 152 -15.41 6.29 12.51
CA PHE A 152 -16.39 6.32 11.41
C PHE A 152 -16.93 7.71 11.09
N LYS A 153 -16.97 8.61 12.09
CA LYS A 153 -17.50 9.97 11.92
C LYS A 153 -16.63 10.86 11.03
N LYS A 154 -15.38 10.47 10.82
CA LYS A 154 -14.39 11.28 10.12
C LYS A 154 -14.08 10.84 8.70
N THR A 155 -14.66 9.74 8.24
CA THR A 155 -14.61 9.48 6.80
C THR A 155 -15.62 10.42 6.16
N PRO A 156 -15.21 11.42 5.40
CA PRO A 156 -16.15 12.33 4.80
C PRO A 156 -16.93 11.56 3.74
N ALA A 157 -18.08 11.05 4.12
CA ALA A 157 -19.19 10.90 3.18
C ALA A 157 -19.52 12.30 2.73
N GLY A 158 -19.05 12.67 1.54
CA GLY A 158 -18.98 14.01 1.04
C GLY A 158 -20.20 14.87 1.32
N THR A 159 -19.97 15.91 2.09
CA THR A 159 -20.69 17.17 1.91
C THR A 159 -19.66 18.19 1.49
N TYR A 160 -19.43 18.28 0.21
CA TYR A 160 -18.70 19.39 -0.38
C TYR A 160 -19.70 20.47 -0.74
N ASP A 161 -19.55 21.64 -0.15
CA ASP A 161 -20.12 22.90 -0.66
C ASP A 161 -19.35 23.33 -1.92
N ASP A 162 -19.28 22.48 -2.92
CA ASP A 162 -18.92 22.86 -4.27
C ASP A 162 -20.25 23.14 -4.99
N PRO A 163 -20.56 24.39 -5.33
CA PRO A 163 -21.82 24.74 -5.95
C PRO A 163 -22.03 24.11 -7.34
N ASP A 164 -20.96 23.58 -7.95
CA ASP A 164 -21.02 22.88 -9.24
C ASP A 164 -21.13 21.34 -9.07
N LEU A 165 -21.06 20.84 -7.84
CA LEU A 165 -21.32 19.44 -7.55
C LEU A 165 -22.82 19.26 -7.33
N ASP A 166 -23.45 18.52 -8.24
CA ASP A 166 -24.81 18.06 -8.05
C ASP A 166 -24.88 17.29 -6.71
N ALA A 167 -25.60 17.82 -5.72
CA ALA A 167 -25.72 17.24 -4.38
C ALA A 167 -26.18 15.77 -4.41
N ALA A 168 -26.82 15.33 -5.49
CA ALA A 168 -27.17 13.95 -5.78
C ALA A 168 -25.94 13.07 -6.12
N ALA A 169 -24.81 13.66 -6.54
CA ALA A 169 -23.58 12.92 -6.86
C ALA A 169 -22.67 12.73 -5.63
N LEU A 170 -22.95 13.46 -4.55
CA LEU A 170 -22.19 13.45 -3.28
C LEU A 170 -22.93 12.72 -2.15
N ASP A 171 -24.00 12.03 -2.47
CA ASP A 171 -24.62 11.12 -1.52
C ASP A 171 -23.54 10.13 -1.05
N SER A 172 -23.54 9.84 0.28
CA SER A 172 -22.64 8.95 1.01
C SER A 172 -22.36 7.58 0.36
N ARG A 173 -22.97 7.32 -0.76
CA ARG A 173 -22.88 6.15 -1.63
C ARG A 173 -21.59 6.04 -2.44
N THR A 174 -20.74 7.06 -2.48
CA THR A 174 -19.59 7.08 -3.39
C THR A 174 -18.55 6.00 -3.12
N VAL A 175 -18.54 5.42 -1.93
CA VAL A 175 -17.64 4.32 -1.59
C VAL A 175 -18.38 3.06 -1.12
N SER A 176 -19.63 3.12 -0.63
CA SER A 176 -20.19 2.06 0.18
C SER A 176 -21.38 1.26 -0.35
N ASP A 177 -22.33 1.87 -1.01
CA ASP A 177 -23.63 1.21 -1.25
C ASP A 177 -23.63 0.20 -2.40
N THR A 178 -22.52 -0.01 -3.06
CA THR A 178 -22.39 -0.93 -4.21
C THR A 178 -21.26 -1.95 -4.07
N ASP A 179 -20.62 -2.04 -2.91
CA ASP A 179 -19.59 -3.07 -2.68
C ASP A 179 -20.26 -4.45 -2.52
N PRO A 180 -20.00 -5.42 -3.42
CA PRO A 180 -20.67 -6.72 -3.37
C PRO A 180 -20.24 -7.60 -2.20
N TYR A 181 -19.19 -7.25 -1.48
CA TYR A 181 -18.58 -8.06 -0.42
C TYR A 181 -19.01 -7.63 0.99
N VAL A 182 -19.35 -6.35 1.16
CA VAL A 182 -19.66 -5.74 2.46
C VAL A 182 -20.87 -4.82 2.35
N ASP A 183 -21.49 -4.49 3.48
CA ASP A 183 -22.64 -3.59 3.49
C ASP A 183 -22.19 -2.13 3.33
N TRP A 184 -21.00 -1.82 3.84
CA TRP A 184 -20.30 -0.57 3.58
C TRP A 184 -18.79 -0.70 3.80
N SER A 185 -18.02 0.18 3.17
CA SER A 185 -16.58 0.27 3.29
C SER A 185 -16.14 1.69 3.66
N SER A 186 -15.04 1.80 4.40
CA SER A 186 -14.52 3.05 4.93
C SER A 186 -13.01 2.98 5.18
N PHE A 187 -12.46 4.07 5.71
CA PHE A 187 -11.07 4.12 6.15
C PHE A 187 -11.02 4.38 7.67
N ILE A 188 -10.28 3.55 8.39
CA ILE A 188 -10.00 3.71 9.81
C ILE A 188 -8.49 3.89 9.97
N GLU A 189 -8.04 5.04 10.50
CA GLU A 189 -6.62 5.33 10.76
C GLU A 189 -5.70 5.00 9.58
N GLY A 190 -6.13 5.35 8.37
CA GLY A 190 -5.36 5.10 7.16
C GLY A 190 -5.53 3.70 6.56
N TRP A 191 -6.44 2.86 7.07
CA TRP A 191 -6.64 1.50 6.57
C TRP A 191 -8.02 1.31 5.95
N PRO A 192 -8.11 0.70 4.75
CA PRO A 192 -9.39 0.35 4.17
C PRO A 192 -10.02 -0.80 4.94
N VAL A 193 -11.26 -0.62 5.36
CA VAL A 193 -12.04 -1.61 6.11
C VAL A 193 -13.41 -1.80 5.49
N GLY A 194 -13.99 -2.98 5.69
CA GLY A 194 -15.34 -3.29 5.28
C GLY A 194 -16.16 -3.84 6.45
N THR A 195 -17.40 -3.39 6.56
CA THR A 195 -18.34 -3.90 7.56
C THR A 195 -19.42 -4.73 6.87
N LYS A 196 -19.62 -5.93 7.39
CA LYS A 196 -20.70 -6.84 7.00
C LYS A 196 -21.46 -7.25 8.25
N ASP A 197 -22.78 -7.02 8.27
CA ASP A 197 -23.60 -7.16 9.46
C ASP A 197 -23.03 -6.32 10.62
N THR A 198 -22.60 -6.95 11.72
CA THR A 198 -22.00 -6.28 12.89
C THR A 198 -20.48 -6.34 12.91
N GLN A 199 -19.84 -6.90 11.89
CA GLN A 199 -18.42 -7.21 11.89
C GLN A 199 -17.64 -6.38 10.89
N THR A 200 -16.54 -5.80 11.35
CA THR A 200 -15.61 -5.00 10.54
C THR A 200 -14.29 -5.76 10.37
N SER A 201 -13.75 -5.74 9.15
CA SER A 201 -12.46 -6.36 8.83
C SER A 201 -11.64 -5.48 7.89
N PRO A 202 -10.30 -5.59 7.92
CA PRO A 202 -9.45 -4.99 6.90
C PRO A 202 -9.71 -5.63 5.52
N ILE A 203 -9.44 -4.85 4.47
CA ILE A 203 -9.67 -5.24 3.08
C ILE A 203 -8.35 -5.58 2.38
N HIS A 204 -8.36 -6.66 1.58
CA HIS A 204 -7.24 -7.11 0.75
C HIS A 204 -7.11 -6.25 -0.52
N CYS A 205 -6.63 -5.01 -0.39
CA CYS A 205 -6.27 -4.19 -1.55
C CYS A 205 -4.87 -4.55 -2.08
N TYR A 206 -4.50 -4.03 -3.25
CA TYR A 206 -3.12 -4.15 -3.77
C TYR A 206 -2.11 -3.67 -2.73
N GLY A 207 -1.05 -4.46 -2.51
CA GLY A 207 -0.05 -4.19 -1.50
C GLY A 207 -0.43 -4.61 -0.08
N ALA A 208 -1.66 -5.07 0.19
CA ALA A 208 -2.01 -5.66 1.49
C ALA A 208 -1.13 -6.89 1.76
N VAL A 209 -0.69 -7.04 3.02
CA VAL A 209 0.08 -8.18 3.48
C VAL A 209 -0.79 -9.05 4.36
N GLY A 210 -0.91 -10.32 4.00
CA GLY A 210 -1.71 -11.30 4.74
C GLY A 210 -0.88 -12.48 5.23
N VAL A 211 -1.50 -13.31 6.08
CA VAL A 211 -0.88 -14.48 6.70
C VAL A 211 -1.22 -15.73 5.88
N GLY A 212 -0.18 -16.48 5.44
CA GLY A 212 -0.36 -17.79 4.85
C GLY A 212 -0.83 -18.80 5.90
N ARG A 213 -1.77 -19.67 5.54
CA ARG A 213 -2.34 -20.73 6.38
C ARG A 213 -2.81 -21.92 5.58
N ASP A 214 -3.00 -23.05 6.23
CA ASP A 214 -3.67 -24.22 5.69
C ASP A 214 -5.21 -24.14 5.92
N TYR A 215 -5.92 -25.25 5.81
CA TYR A 215 -7.37 -25.30 6.02
C TYR A 215 -7.74 -24.98 7.48
N SER A 216 -8.97 -24.42 7.64
CA SER A 216 -9.57 -24.21 8.98
C SER A 216 -9.51 -25.54 9.78
N PRO A 217 -9.18 -25.50 11.08
CA PRO A 217 -9.05 -24.32 11.96
C PRO A 217 -7.65 -23.66 11.99
N ASP A 218 -6.74 -24.01 11.09
CA ASP A 218 -5.46 -23.33 11.00
C ASP A 218 -5.65 -21.87 10.57
N THR A 219 -4.99 -20.96 11.25
CA THR A 219 -5.04 -19.51 10.98
C THR A 219 -3.68 -18.95 10.61
N GLY A 220 -2.66 -19.79 10.59
CA GLY A 220 -1.27 -19.43 10.37
C GLY A 220 -0.62 -18.71 11.56
N SER A 221 0.66 -18.92 11.70
CA SER A 221 1.46 -18.32 12.79
C SER A 221 1.92 -16.88 12.50
N GLY A 222 1.87 -16.45 11.24
CA GLY A 222 2.51 -15.23 10.75
C GLY A 222 3.93 -15.45 10.22
N ALA A 223 4.44 -16.69 10.22
CA ALA A 223 5.74 -17.04 9.63
C ALA A 223 5.69 -16.96 8.09
N GLU A 224 4.65 -17.53 7.49
CA GLU A 224 4.37 -17.37 6.06
C GLU A 224 3.52 -16.12 5.84
N LEU A 225 4.03 -15.21 5.01
CA LEU A 225 3.34 -13.98 4.65
C LEU A 225 3.24 -13.86 3.13
N TYR A 226 2.21 -13.16 2.68
CA TYR A 226 2.08 -12.81 1.27
C TYR A 226 1.68 -11.36 1.09
N THR A 227 1.91 -10.81 -0.09
CA THR A 227 1.35 -9.52 -0.51
C THR A 227 0.57 -9.64 -1.80
N VAL A 228 -0.51 -8.87 -1.89
CA VAL A 228 -1.34 -8.77 -3.10
C VAL A 228 -0.61 -7.97 -4.17
N ILE A 229 -0.42 -8.57 -5.35
CA ILE A 229 0.22 -7.92 -6.52
C ILE A 229 -0.71 -7.84 -7.74
N GLY A 230 -2.00 -8.07 -7.55
CA GLY A 230 -2.97 -8.07 -8.62
C GLY A 230 -4.29 -7.45 -8.21
N HIS A 231 -5.35 -7.87 -8.88
CA HIS A 231 -6.70 -7.46 -8.54
C HIS A 231 -7.03 -7.83 -7.09
N ALA A 232 -7.71 -6.93 -6.38
CA ALA A 232 -8.04 -7.11 -4.97
C ALA A 232 -8.81 -8.43 -4.72
N PRO A 233 -8.23 -9.41 -4.01
CA PRO A 233 -8.87 -10.71 -3.78
C PRO A 233 -9.86 -10.62 -2.60
N ARG A 234 -10.92 -9.84 -2.77
CA ARG A 234 -11.92 -9.53 -1.75
C ARG A 234 -12.58 -10.76 -1.11
N HIS A 235 -12.57 -11.91 -1.81
CA HIS A 235 -13.02 -13.18 -1.26
C HIS A 235 -12.15 -13.70 -0.10
N LEU A 236 -10.96 -13.15 0.10
CA LEU A 236 -10.10 -13.44 1.25
C LEU A 236 -10.48 -12.62 2.49
N ASP A 237 -11.22 -11.52 2.33
CA ASP A 237 -11.69 -10.70 3.45
C ASP A 237 -12.46 -11.57 4.44
N ARG A 238 -12.17 -11.44 5.74
CA ARG A 238 -12.73 -12.24 6.86
C ARG A 238 -12.35 -13.73 6.87
N ASN A 239 -11.54 -14.19 5.91
CA ASN A 239 -11.07 -15.58 5.82
C ASN A 239 -9.57 -15.70 6.07
N ILE A 240 -8.82 -14.62 5.89
CA ILE A 240 -7.38 -14.55 6.12
C ILE A 240 -7.07 -13.20 6.76
N ALA A 241 -6.13 -13.20 7.71
CA ALA A 241 -5.72 -11.98 8.39
C ALA A 241 -4.92 -11.06 7.46
N VAL A 242 -5.31 -9.79 7.40
CA VAL A 242 -4.44 -8.71 6.87
C VAL A 242 -3.64 -8.17 8.05
N VAL A 243 -2.33 -8.26 7.97
CA VAL A 243 -1.40 -7.87 9.04
C VAL A 243 -0.56 -6.64 8.71
N GLY A 244 -0.69 -6.13 7.49
CA GLY A 244 0.07 -4.96 7.07
C GLY A 244 -0.21 -4.56 5.63
N ARG A 245 0.56 -3.58 5.18
CA ARG A 245 0.61 -3.16 3.76
C ARG A 245 2.03 -2.75 3.38
N ILE A 246 2.41 -2.99 2.14
CA ILE A 246 3.68 -2.48 1.62
C ILE A 246 3.51 -0.99 1.32
N ILE A 247 4.41 -0.19 1.88
CA ILE A 247 4.43 1.27 1.71
C ILE A 247 5.59 1.75 0.85
N GLU A 248 6.63 0.91 0.65
CA GLU A 248 7.76 1.16 -0.23
C GLU A 248 8.33 -0.15 -0.75
N GLY A 249 8.81 -0.18 -2.00
CA GLY A 249 9.55 -1.31 -2.56
C GLY A 249 8.69 -2.44 -3.11
N ILE A 250 7.39 -2.24 -3.33
CA ILE A 250 6.50 -3.28 -3.88
C ILE A 250 6.95 -3.74 -5.29
N GLU A 251 7.62 -2.88 -6.05
CA GLU A 251 8.17 -3.20 -7.36
C GLU A 251 9.21 -4.33 -7.30
N HIS A 252 9.94 -4.46 -6.20
CA HIS A 252 10.90 -5.55 -5.99
C HIS A 252 10.22 -6.92 -5.85
N LEU A 253 8.93 -6.95 -5.56
CA LEU A 253 8.11 -8.15 -5.46
C LEU A 253 7.25 -8.36 -6.71
N SER A 254 6.52 -7.32 -7.12
CA SER A 254 5.56 -7.42 -8.23
C SER A 254 6.21 -7.64 -9.59
N SER A 255 7.48 -7.28 -9.77
CA SER A 255 8.25 -7.51 -11.01
C SER A 255 8.93 -8.89 -11.07
N LEU A 256 8.87 -9.69 -10.01
CA LEU A 256 9.49 -11.01 -10.01
C LEU A 256 8.86 -11.94 -11.06
N PRO A 257 9.66 -12.84 -11.66
CA PRO A 257 9.12 -13.86 -12.56
C PRO A 257 8.03 -14.69 -11.89
N ARG A 258 6.98 -14.98 -12.64
CA ARG A 258 5.88 -15.83 -12.14
C ARG A 258 6.35 -17.27 -11.96
N GLY A 259 5.99 -17.91 -10.84
CA GLY A 259 6.23 -19.32 -10.63
C GLY A 259 5.43 -20.16 -11.61
N LYS A 260 5.98 -21.29 -12.02
CA LYS A 260 5.36 -22.23 -12.98
C LYS A 260 4.75 -23.46 -12.31
N GLY A 261 5.09 -23.69 -11.06
CA GLY A 261 4.54 -24.76 -10.25
C GLY A 261 3.08 -24.52 -9.85
N GLN A 262 2.52 -25.50 -9.16
CA GLN A 262 1.18 -25.41 -8.63
C GLN A 262 1.02 -24.11 -7.81
N LEU A 263 -0.11 -23.43 -7.95
CA LEU A 263 -0.43 -22.16 -7.29
C LEU A 263 0.61 -21.05 -7.50
N GLY A 264 1.55 -21.20 -8.46
CA GLY A 264 2.60 -20.20 -8.70
C GLY A 264 3.84 -20.38 -7.83
N PHE A 265 4.06 -21.51 -7.19
CA PHE A 265 5.30 -21.83 -6.49
C PHE A 265 6.47 -21.96 -7.46
N TYR A 266 7.68 -21.66 -6.99
CA TYR A 266 8.90 -21.92 -7.71
C TYR A 266 9.34 -23.38 -7.49
N GLU A 267 9.12 -24.23 -8.49
CA GLU A 267 9.59 -25.63 -8.50
C GLU A 267 11.13 -25.72 -8.47
N ASP A 268 11.79 -24.79 -9.20
CA ASP A 268 13.24 -24.66 -9.20
C ASP A 268 13.65 -23.74 -8.05
N ALA A 269 14.27 -24.29 -7.00
CA ALA A 269 14.76 -23.56 -5.83
C ALA A 269 15.72 -22.40 -6.21
N SER A 270 16.43 -22.50 -7.35
CA SER A 270 17.33 -21.43 -7.83
C SER A 270 16.59 -20.17 -8.28
N LYS A 271 15.28 -20.23 -8.46
CA LYS A 271 14.42 -19.08 -8.82
C LYS A 271 13.88 -18.36 -7.58
N ARG A 272 13.95 -18.99 -6.42
CA ARG A 272 13.57 -18.34 -5.15
C ARG A 272 14.48 -17.18 -4.88
N VAL A 273 13.91 -16.07 -4.42
CA VAL A 273 14.70 -14.88 -4.09
C VAL A 273 15.01 -14.91 -2.60
N PRO A 274 16.28 -15.00 -2.20
CA PRO A 274 16.64 -15.04 -0.79
C PRO A 274 16.26 -13.77 -0.05
N ILE A 275 15.75 -13.93 1.18
CA ILE A 275 15.56 -12.87 2.15
C ILE A 275 16.83 -12.78 2.99
N THR A 276 17.47 -11.62 2.97
CA THR A 276 18.68 -11.35 3.75
C THR A 276 18.31 -11.08 5.21
N SER A 277 17.27 -10.28 5.42
CA SER A 277 16.76 -9.98 6.77
C SER A 277 15.33 -9.46 6.72
N ILE A 278 14.57 -9.66 7.81
CA ILE A 278 13.38 -8.91 8.13
C ILE A 278 13.50 -8.41 9.58
N ARG A 279 13.36 -7.11 9.78
CA ARG A 279 13.54 -6.45 11.09
C ARG A 279 12.44 -5.44 11.34
N LEU A 280 12.10 -5.22 12.61
CA LEU A 280 11.31 -4.05 12.98
C LEU A 280 12.12 -2.76 12.74
N GLY A 281 11.46 -1.69 12.38
CA GLY A 281 12.13 -0.42 12.05
C GLY A 281 12.93 0.17 13.22
N ASP A 282 12.48 -0.04 14.46
CA ASP A 282 13.17 0.39 15.67
C ASP A 282 14.33 -0.57 16.09
N ALA A 283 14.42 -1.74 15.47
CA ALA A 283 15.49 -2.72 15.68
C ALA A 283 16.56 -2.69 14.57
N LEU A 284 16.47 -1.77 13.62
CA LEU A 284 17.50 -1.61 12.60
C LEU A 284 18.77 -1.01 13.22
N ALA A 285 19.93 -1.54 12.81
CA ALA A 285 21.24 -1.04 13.22
C ALA A 285 21.66 0.26 12.48
N GLU A 286 20.73 0.94 11.86
CA GLU A 286 20.95 2.16 11.09
C GLU A 286 20.90 3.38 12.02
N GLU A 287 21.75 4.42 11.75
CA GLU A 287 21.74 5.67 12.51
C GLU A 287 20.41 6.44 12.33
N ALA A 288 19.76 6.27 11.17
CA ALA A 288 18.46 6.85 10.87
C ALA A 288 17.54 5.77 10.25
N PRO A 289 16.64 5.17 11.03
CA PRO A 289 15.65 4.23 10.48
C PRO A 289 14.72 4.98 9.50
N PRO A 290 14.15 4.27 8.51
CA PRO A 290 13.26 4.90 7.55
C PRO A 290 12.03 5.48 8.27
N ALA A 291 11.75 6.75 8.03
CA ALA A 291 10.63 7.46 8.61
C ALA A 291 9.55 7.73 7.56
N PHE A 292 8.32 7.34 7.87
CA PHE A 292 7.17 7.46 6.98
C PHE A 292 5.99 8.14 7.68
N GLU A 293 5.12 8.71 6.85
CA GLU A 293 3.85 9.27 7.26
C GLU A 293 2.77 8.97 6.21
N TYR A 294 1.54 8.81 6.66
CA TYR A 294 0.38 8.64 5.76
C TYR A 294 -0.57 9.84 5.87
N LEU A 295 -1.30 10.13 4.80
CA LEU A 295 -2.30 11.20 4.79
C LEU A 295 -3.46 10.82 5.71
N ASP A 296 -3.79 11.69 6.67
CA ASP A 296 -4.88 11.45 7.63
C ASP A 296 -6.20 11.24 6.90
N THR A 297 -6.72 10.01 6.97
CA THR A 297 -7.97 9.64 6.30
C THR A 297 -9.22 10.25 6.93
N ALA A 298 -9.08 10.85 8.11
CA ALA A 298 -10.12 11.62 8.78
C ALA A 298 -10.14 13.10 8.35
N GLY A 299 -9.12 13.55 7.59
CA GLY A 299 -8.93 14.95 7.21
C GLY A 299 -9.67 15.35 5.94
N GLU A 300 -9.94 16.66 5.80
CA GLU A 300 -10.58 17.22 4.61
C GLU A 300 -9.76 17.02 3.32
N VAL A 301 -8.43 17.02 3.43
CA VAL A 301 -7.56 16.81 2.26
C VAL A 301 -7.72 15.39 1.72
N PHE A 302 -7.82 14.41 2.61
CA PHE A 302 -8.08 13.03 2.18
C PHE A 302 -9.46 12.91 1.50
N ALA A 303 -10.47 13.60 2.02
CA ALA A 303 -11.78 13.62 1.40
C ALA A 303 -11.74 14.18 -0.02
N LYS A 304 -11.05 15.32 -0.24
CA LYS A 304 -10.83 15.90 -1.57
C LYS A 304 -10.10 14.95 -2.50
N TYR A 305 -9.09 14.27 -1.96
CA TYR A 305 -8.35 13.25 -2.70
C TYR A 305 -9.26 12.07 -3.08
N ALA A 306 -10.05 11.56 -2.15
CA ALA A 306 -10.96 10.44 -2.39
C ALA A 306 -12.02 10.78 -3.43
N ASP A 307 -12.64 11.97 -3.34
CA ASP A 307 -13.56 12.46 -4.38
C ASP A 307 -12.87 12.60 -5.74
N ALA A 308 -11.68 13.20 -5.79
CA ALA A 308 -10.94 13.30 -7.03
C ALA A 308 -10.52 11.95 -7.62
N ARG A 309 -10.36 10.90 -6.79
CA ARG A 309 -10.16 9.51 -7.26
C ARG A 309 -11.45 8.91 -7.82
N ALA A 310 -12.57 9.11 -7.13
CA ALA A 310 -13.87 8.60 -7.53
C ALA A 310 -14.46 9.36 -8.73
N ASN A 311 -14.19 10.65 -8.83
CA ASN A 311 -14.81 11.57 -9.80
C ASN A 311 -13.75 12.41 -10.52
N ARG A 312 -12.89 11.76 -11.32
CA ARG A 312 -11.87 12.47 -12.10
C ARG A 312 -12.51 13.52 -13.02
N ARG A 313 -12.21 14.79 -12.74
CA ARG A 313 -12.71 15.95 -13.51
C ARG A 313 -11.58 16.75 -14.16
N ASP A 314 -10.33 16.37 -13.94
CA ASP A 314 -9.18 16.98 -14.59
C ASP A 314 -9.27 16.82 -16.13
N PRO A 315 -8.66 17.70 -16.93
CA PRO A 315 -8.92 17.81 -18.37
C PRO A 315 -8.73 16.54 -19.21
N PHE A 316 -8.08 15.51 -18.66
CA PHE A 316 -7.92 14.22 -19.33
C PHE A 316 -9.22 13.42 -19.40
N PHE A 317 -10.15 13.60 -18.46
CA PHE A 317 -11.36 12.77 -18.34
C PHE A 317 -12.57 13.43 -19.00
N ILE A 318 -13.33 12.62 -19.74
CA ILE A 318 -14.54 13.07 -20.47
C ILE A 318 -15.77 13.01 -19.56
N LYS A 319 -15.84 11.98 -18.70
CA LYS A 319 -16.96 11.77 -17.77
C LYS A 319 -16.42 11.31 -16.41
N PRO A 320 -16.83 11.94 -15.31
CA PRO A 320 -16.62 11.40 -13.97
C PRO A 320 -17.27 10.03 -13.83
N ALA A 321 -16.61 9.11 -13.09
CA ALA A 321 -17.11 7.76 -12.88
C ALA A 321 -18.32 7.70 -11.94
N GLY A 322 -18.46 8.66 -11.02
CA GLY A 322 -19.53 8.72 -10.02
C GLY A 322 -19.32 7.77 -8.83
N GLY A 323 -18.11 7.23 -8.66
CA GLY A 323 -17.75 6.33 -7.56
C GLY A 323 -16.43 5.63 -7.79
N ALA A 324 -15.91 4.97 -6.76
CA ALA A 324 -14.72 4.14 -6.83
C ALA A 324 -14.85 2.96 -5.86
N ASP A 325 -14.32 1.81 -6.26
CA ASP A 325 -14.01 0.74 -5.31
C ASP A 325 -13.00 1.26 -4.28
N ILE A 326 -13.13 0.87 -3.02
CA ILE A 326 -12.25 1.35 -1.94
C ILE A 326 -10.77 1.09 -2.22
N CYS A 327 -10.44 -0.01 -2.88
CA CYS A 327 -9.08 -0.33 -3.28
C CYS A 327 -8.53 0.58 -4.39
N ASN A 328 -9.38 1.33 -5.09
CA ASN A 328 -8.99 2.36 -6.05
C ASN A 328 -8.73 3.73 -5.41
N ILE A 329 -8.87 3.82 -4.08
CA ILE A 329 -8.53 4.99 -3.28
C ILE A 329 -7.37 4.61 -2.34
N PRO A 330 -6.16 4.34 -2.86
CA PRO A 330 -5.02 4.00 -2.00
C PRO A 330 -4.68 5.18 -1.09
N VAL A 331 -4.46 4.88 0.20
CA VAL A 331 -4.06 5.91 1.16
C VAL A 331 -2.64 6.38 0.83
N PRO A 332 -2.43 7.69 0.58
CA PRO A 332 -1.10 8.22 0.29
C PRO A 332 -0.14 8.02 1.47
N VAL A 333 1.05 7.50 1.17
CA VAL A 333 2.16 7.37 2.12
C VAL A 333 3.39 8.01 1.50
N ARG A 334 4.22 8.64 2.32
CA ARG A 334 5.50 9.23 1.87
C ARG A 334 6.58 9.11 2.93
N ARG A 335 7.83 9.25 2.52
CA ARG A 335 8.93 9.47 3.47
C ARG A 335 8.78 10.84 4.13
N VAL A 336 9.10 10.92 5.43
CA VAL A 336 9.11 12.20 6.16
C VAL A 336 10.15 13.11 5.53
N LYS A 337 9.78 14.36 5.22
CA LYS A 337 10.68 15.33 4.59
C LYS A 337 11.67 15.85 5.62
N GLY A 338 12.96 15.69 5.36
CA GLY A 338 14.04 16.33 6.13
C GLY A 338 14.59 15.52 7.31
N GLU A 339 14.30 14.25 7.39
CA GLU A 339 15.02 13.29 8.28
C GLU A 339 15.96 12.40 7.47
#